data_e3a4fa68cbab1763ac2bb3ee9c50f59e
#
_entry.id   e3a4fa68cbab1763ac2bb3ee9c50f59e
#
_cell.length_a   1.000
_cell.length_b   1.000
_cell.length_c   1.000
_cell.angle_alpha   90.00
_cell.angle_beta   90.00
_cell.angle_gamma   90.00
#
_symmetry.space_group_name_H-M   'P 1'
#
loop_
_entity.id
_entity.type
_entity.pdbx_description
1 polymer ?
#
loop_
_entity_poly.entity_id
_entity_poly.type
_entity_poly.pdbx_seq_one_letter_code
_entity_poly.pdbx_strand_id
1 'polypeptide(L)'
;MDNLTKDKIQKMIDSNPVMVFMKGTKLMPQCGFSNNVVQILNSLGVEFATFDVLSDFEVREGIKEYSDWPTIPQVYLKGEFLGGSDILIEMYNSGDLKEKIEIELAS
;
A
#
# COMPACT_ATOMS: atom_id res chain seq x y z
N MET A 1 15.00 -0.72 12.60
CA MET A 1 14.46 0.55 12.08
C MET A 1 14.59 1.61 13.15
N ASP A 2 15.08 2.78 12.81
CA ASP A 2 15.17 3.86 13.78
C ASP A 2 13.80 4.52 14.03
N ASN A 3 13.71 5.31 15.12
CA ASN A 3 12.44 5.94 15.48
C ASN A 3 11.98 6.98 14.46
N LEU A 4 12.90 7.65 13.80
CA LEU A 4 12.58 8.67 12.80
C LEU A 4 11.89 8.04 11.57
N THR A 5 12.43 6.92 11.10
CA THR A 5 11.84 6.18 9.99
C THR A 5 10.49 5.58 10.38
N LYS A 6 10.40 5.02 11.58
CA LYS A 6 9.13 4.48 12.08
C LYS A 6 8.05 5.55 12.15
N ASP A 7 8.38 6.73 12.69
CA ASP A 7 7.43 7.84 12.79
C ASP A 7 6.99 8.33 11.41
N LYS A 8 7.91 8.36 10.45
CA LYS A 8 7.60 8.75 9.07
C LYS A 8 6.60 7.77 8.43
N ILE A 9 6.84 6.47 8.57
CA ILE A 9 5.95 5.42 8.07
C ILE A 9 4.58 5.53 8.74
N GLN A 10 4.56 5.62 10.06
CA GLN A 10 3.33 5.69 10.83
C GLN A 10 2.49 6.90 10.44
N LYS A 11 3.13 8.05 10.24
CA LYS A 11 2.44 9.28 9.83
C LYS A 11 1.80 9.13 8.45
N MET A 12 2.49 8.50 7.50
CA MET A 12 1.93 8.26 6.17
C MET A 12 0.71 7.35 6.23
N ILE A 13 0.78 6.30 7.03
CA ILE A 13 -0.33 5.35 7.21
C ILE A 13 -1.51 6.02 7.90
N ASP A 14 -1.26 6.78 8.96
CA ASP A 14 -2.31 7.44 9.73
C ASP A 14 -3.01 8.57 8.96
N SER A 15 -2.28 9.21 8.05
CA SER A 15 -2.79 10.38 7.31
C SER A 15 -3.57 10.01 6.05
N ASN A 16 -3.54 8.74 5.63
CA ASN A 16 -4.14 8.31 4.36
C ASN A 16 -4.97 7.05 4.54
N PRO A 17 -6.29 7.12 4.27
CA PRO A 17 -7.16 5.95 4.41
C PRO A 17 -6.71 4.75 3.56
N VAL A 18 -6.17 5.01 2.36
CA VAL A 18 -5.55 3.97 1.54
C VAL A 18 -4.13 4.42 1.24
N MET A 19 -3.16 3.67 1.74
CA MET A 19 -1.73 3.98 1.60
C MET A 19 -1.00 2.81 0.97
N VAL A 20 -0.20 3.09 -0.06
CA VAL A 20 0.56 2.08 -0.79
C VAL A 20 2.05 2.42 -0.77
N PHE A 21 2.85 1.49 -0.28
CA PHE A 21 4.31 1.55 -0.40
C PHE A 21 4.69 0.73 -1.61
N MET A 22 5.32 1.34 -2.60
CA MET A 22 5.54 0.73 -3.91
C MET A 22 6.89 1.11 -4.50
N LYS A 23 7.27 0.43 -5.56
CA LYS A 23 8.45 0.77 -6.36
C LYS A 23 8.02 1.62 -7.54
N GLY A 24 8.52 2.86 -7.57
CA GLY A 24 8.09 3.87 -8.52
C GLY A 24 6.95 4.73 -8.00
N THR A 25 6.43 5.57 -8.88
CA THR A 25 5.31 6.47 -8.56
C THR A 25 3.99 5.90 -9.07
N LYS A 26 2.88 6.48 -8.60
CA LYS A 26 1.55 6.10 -9.05
C LYS A 26 1.41 6.18 -10.58
N LEU A 27 1.98 7.24 -11.19
CA LEU A 27 1.92 7.44 -12.63
C LEU A 27 2.97 6.64 -13.40
N MET A 28 4.08 6.27 -12.75
CA MET A 28 5.16 5.52 -13.37
C MET A 28 5.67 4.41 -12.43
N PRO A 29 4.88 3.33 -12.25
CA PRO A 29 5.36 2.19 -11.47
C PRO A 29 6.61 1.58 -12.10
N GLN A 30 7.58 1.20 -11.26
CA GLN A 30 8.87 0.63 -11.71
C GLN A 30 8.94 -0.89 -11.50
N CYS A 31 7.82 -1.53 -11.20
CA CYS A 31 7.75 -2.96 -10.91
C CYS A 31 6.35 -3.45 -11.29
N GLY A 32 6.28 -4.62 -11.95
CA GLY A 32 5.01 -5.20 -12.37
C GLY A 32 4.05 -5.45 -11.22
N PHE A 33 4.57 -5.87 -10.07
CA PHE A 33 3.73 -6.09 -8.88
C PHE A 33 3.15 -4.78 -8.34
N SER A 34 3.94 -3.70 -8.33
CA SER A 34 3.46 -2.37 -7.94
C SER A 34 2.44 -1.85 -8.94
N ASN A 35 2.66 -2.07 -10.23
CA ASN A 35 1.70 -1.70 -11.27
C ASN A 35 0.36 -2.41 -11.09
N ASN A 36 0.36 -3.69 -10.74
CA ASN A 36 -0.87 -4.44 -10.49
C ASN A 36 -1.72 -3.77 -9.41
N VAL A 37 -1.09 -3.35 -8.31
CA VAL A 37 -1.79 -2.68 -7.21
C VAL A 37 -2.40 -1.36 -7.69
N VAL A 38 -1.64 -0.54 -8.40
CA VAL A 38 -2.11 0.75 -8.92
C VAL A 38 -3.31 0.53 -9.86
N GLN A 39 -3.23 -0.43 -10.77
CA GLN A 39 -4.31 -0.69 -11.72
C GLN A 39 -5.59 -1.17 -11.01
N ILE A 40 -5.46 -2.03 -10.02
CA ILE A 40 -6.60 -2.52 -9.24
C ILE A 40 -7.29 -1.35 -8.52
N LEU A 41 -6.53 -0.53 -7.80
CA LEU A 41 -7.11 0.59 -7.05
C LEU A 41 -7.72 1.64 -7.98
N ASN A 42 -7.10 1.90 -9.11
CA ASN A 42 -7.65 2.79 -10.14
C ASN A 42 -8.98 2.25 -10.69
N SER A 43 -9.07 0.96 -10.96
CA SER A 43 -10.29 0.35 -11.50
C SER A 43 -11.45 0.39 -10.52
N LEU A 44 -11.16 0.41 -9.22
CA LEU A 44 -12.18 0.55 -8.18
C LEU A 44 -12.61 2.00 -7.96
N GLY A 45 -11.92 2.97 -8.59
CA GLY A 45 -12.24 4.38 -8.44
C GLY A 45 -11.96 4.95 -7.06
N VAL A 46 -11.11 4.29 -6.27
CA VAL A 46 -10.78 4.75 -4.92
C VAL A 46 -9.56 5.67 -4.95
N GLU A 47 -9.60 6.73 -4.16
CA GLU A 47 -8.42 7.57 -3.95
C GLU A 47 -7.43 6.85 -3.05
N PHE A 48 -6.15 6.93 -3.40
CA PHE A 48 -5.09 6.33 -2.61
C PHE A 48 -3.81 7.15 -2.71
N ALA A 49 -3.05 7.16 -1.62
CA ALA A 49 -1.74 7.77 -1.58
C ALA A 49 -0.68 6.70 -1.82
N THR A 50 0.45 7.09 -2.38
CA THR A 50 1.56 6.20 -2.63
C THR A 50 2.87 6.80 -2.15
N PHE A 51 3.82 5.94 -1.82
CA PHE A 51 5.19 6.33 -1.54
C PHE A 51 6.15 5.47 -2.34
N ASP A 52 7.08 6.11 -3.08
CA ASP A 52 8.08 5.43 -3.87
C ASP A 52 9.26 5.03 -2.97
N VAL A 53 9.33 3.75 -2.60
CA VAL A 53 10.40 3.24 -1.72
C VAL A 53 11.77 3.22 -2.40
N LEU A 54 11.83 3.37 -3.74
CA LEU A 54 13.10 3.49 -4.44
C LEU A 54 13.79 4.82 -4.16
N SER A 55 13.04 5.83 -3.69
CA SER A 55 13.56 7.14 -3.34
C SER A 55 14.07 7.23 -1.89
N ASP A 56 13.82 6.21 -1.07
CA ASP A 56 14.15 6.24 0.36
C ASP A 56 14.43 4.82 0.87
N PHE A 57 15.72 4.49 0.94
CA PHE A 57 16.17 3.16 1.36
C PHE A 57 15.72 2.83 2.79
N GLU A 58 15.71 3.79 3.70
CA GLU A 58 15.33 3.57 5.09
C GLU A 58 13.84 3.17 5.19
N VAL A 59 12.98 3.84 4.43
CA VAL A 59 11.57 3.46 4.36
C VAL A 59 11.39 2.11 3.67
N ARG A 60 12.15 1.85 2.61
CA ARG A 60 12.09 0.57 1.90
C ARG A 60 12.32 -0.61 2.84
N GLU A 61 13.38 -0.55 3.65
CA GLU A 61 13.68 -1.60 4.61
C GLU A 61 12.77 -1.54 5.83
N GLY A 62 12.46 -0.33 6.28
CA GLY A 62 11.61 -0.11 7.45
C GLY A 62 10.19 -0.63 7.30
N ILE A 63 9.61 -0.48 6.11
CA ILE A 63 8.22 -0.95 5.90
C ILE A 63 8.10 -2.47 5.97
N LYS A 64 9.14 -3.19 5.57
CA LYS A 64 9.18 -4.65 5.70
C LYS A 64 9.20 -5.08 7.16
N GLU A 65 9.99 -4.38 7.98
CA GLU A 65 10.05 -4.61 9.42
C GLU A 65 8.73 -4.20 10.09
N TYR A 66 8.18 -3.06 9.72
CA TYR A 66 6.92 -2.52 10.25
C TYR A 66 5.77 -3.52 10.08
N SER A 67 5.65 -4.12 8.91
CA SER A 67 4.58 -5.06 8.59
C SER A 67 4.89 -6.51 8.94
N ASP A 68 6.15 -6.81 9.24
CA ASP A 68 6.66 -8.19 9.31
C ASP A 68 6.37 -8.95 8.00
N TRP A 69 6.52 -8.26 6.87
CA TRP A 69 6.24 -8.78 5.53
C TRP A 69 7.40 -8.42 4.59
N PRO A 70 8.00 -9.42 3.89
CA PRO A 70 9.31 -9.20 3.25
C PRO A 70 9.27 -8.50 1.89
N THR A 71 8.11 -8.32 1.30
CA THR A 71 8.01 -7.86 -0.09
C THR A 71 7.27 -6.53 -0.23
N ILE A 72 7.50 -5.84 -1.35
CA ILE A 72 6.85 -4.62 -1.78
C ILE A 72 6.26 -4.91 -3.17
N PRO A 73 5.02 -4.45 -3.46
CA PRO A 73 4.25 -3.41 -2.77
C PRO A 73 3.54 -3.90 -1.52
N GLN A 74 3.16 -2.93 -0.67
CA GLN A 74 2.34 -3.17 0.51
C GLN A 74 1.19 -2.17 0.56
N VAL A 75 -0.01 -2.67 0.83
CA VAL A 75 -1.23 -1.86 0.87
C VAL A 75 -1.80 -1.83 2.28
N TYR A 76 -2.11 -0.62 2.74
CA TYR A 76 -2.73 -0.37 4.04
C TYR A 76 -4.09 0.29 3.84
N LEU A 77 -5.09 -0.19 4.54
CA LEU A 77 -6.46 0.35 4.53
C LEU A 77 -6.85 0.73 5.95
N LYS A 78 -7.06 2.03 6.18
CA LYS A 78 -7.41 2.57 7.52
C LYS A 78 -6.45 2.08 8.60
N GLY A 79 -5.16 2.06 8.27
CA GLY A 79 -4.11 1.63 9.18
C GLY A 79 -3.85 0.13 9.22
N GLU A 80 -4.70 -0.67 8.61
CA GLU A 80 -4.55 -2.13 8.59
C GLU A 80 -3.78 -2.58 7.36
N PHE A 81 -2.75 -3.41 7.57
CA PHE A 81 -2.02 -4.02 6.48
C PHE A 81 -2.88 -5.08 5.78
N LEU A 82 -3.15 -4.89 4.49
CA LEU A 82 -3.92 -5.85 3.70
C LEU A 82 -3.04 -6.92 3.07
N GLY A 83 -1.89 -6.53 2.56
CA GLY A 83 -0.99 -7.44 1.85
C GLY A 83 -0.35 -6.78 0.64
N GLY A 84 0.23 -7.60 -0.20
CA GLY A 84 0.89 -7.18 -1.43
C GLY A 84 0.05 -7.46 -2.67
N SER A 85 0.74 -7.55 -3.82
CA SER A 85 0.10 -7.72 -5.12
C SER A 85 -0.78 -8.97 -5.20
N ASP A 86 -0.27 -10.12 -4.78
CA ASP A 86 -1.00 -11.40 -4.92
C ASP A 86 -2.30 -11.40 -4.11
N ILE A 87 -2.24 -10.88 -2.89
CA ILE A 87 -3.42 -10.81 -2.02
C ILE A 87 -4.45 -9.85 -2.60
N LEU A 88 -4.02 -8.69 -3.10
CA LEU A 88 -4.93 -7.74 -3.73
C LEU A 88 -5.60 -8.29 -4.98
N ILE A 89 -4.86 -9.00 -5.82
CA ILE A 89 -5.42 -9.64 -7.01
C ILE A 89 -6.50 -10.65 -6.60
N GLU A 90 -6.20 -11.49 -5.61
CA GLU A 90 -7.17 -12.48 -5.10
C GLU A 90 -8.42 -11.82 -4.56
N MET A 91 -8.27 -10.81 -3.71
CA MET A 91 -9.39 -10.08 -3.12
C MET A 91 -10.20 -9.31 -4.18
N TYR A 92 -9.51 -8.76 -5.19
CA TYR A 92 -10.16 -8.06 -6.29
C TYR A 92 -11.03 -9.02 -7.10
N ASN A 93 -10.50 -10.16 -7.46
CA ASN A 93 -11.20 -11.17 -8.26
C ASN A 93 -12.40 -11.77 -7.54
N SER A 94 -12.32 -11.91 -6.22
CA SER A 94 -13.44 -12.44 -5.41
C SER A 94 -14.53 -11.40 -5.12
N GLY A 95 -14.24 -10.11 -5.32
CA GLY A 95 -15.13 -9.02 -4.92
C GLY A 95 -14.93 -8.55 -3.49
N ASP A 96 -14.12 -9.25 -2.69
CA ASP A 96 -13.89 -8.92 -1.28
C ASP A 96 -13.21 -7.57 -1.10
N LEU A 97 -12.31 -7.20 -2.02
CA LEU A 97 -11.59 -5.93 -1.92
C LEU A 97 -12.55 -4.74 -2.05
N LYS A 98 -13.42 -4.77 -3.04
CA LYS A 98 -14.41 -3.73 -3.26
C LYS A 98 -15.31 -3.57 -2.04
N GLU A 99 -15.83 -4.67 -1.53
CA GLU A 99 -16.70 -4.68 -0.36
C GLU A 99 -15.99 -4.13 0.87
N LYS A 100 -14.75 -4.58 1.13
CA LYS A 100 -13.97 -4.13 2.28
C LYS A 100 -13.68 -2.64 2.20
N ILE A 101 -13.29 -2.13 1.05
CA ILE A 101 -13.03 -0.71 0.85
C ILE A 101 -14.30 0.11 1.07
N GLU A 102 -15.43 -0.32 0.52
CA GLU A 102 -16.71 0.37 0.70
C GLU A 102 -17.10 0.47 2.16
N ILE A 103 -16.98 -0.63 2.90
CA ILE A 103 -17.32 -0.67 4.33
C ILE A 103 -16.37 0.24 5.14
N GLU A 104 -15.07 0.10 4.95
CA GLU A 104 -14.06 0.83 5.73
C GLU A 104 -14.10 2.33 5.45
N LEU A 105 -14.30 2.75 4.21
CA LEU A 105 -14.31 4.17 3.85
C LEU A 105 -15.65 4.85 4.13
N ALA A 106 -16.72 4.09 4.36
CA ALA A 106 -18.03 4.63 4.72
C ALA A 106 -18.16 4.96 6.21
N SER A 107 -17.22 4.50 7.03
CA SER A 107 -17.28 4.71 8.49
C SER A 107 -16.54 5.92 8.97
#